data_d1d4697d753c5f9068090fab6ef4ce11
#
_entry.id   d1d4697d753c5f9068090fab6ef4ce11
#
_cell.length_a   1.000
_cell.length_b   1.000
_cell.length_c   1.000
_cell.angle_alpha   90.00
_cell.angle_beta   90.00
_cell.angle_gamma   90.00
#
_symmetry.space_group_name_H-M   'P 1'
#
loop_
_entity.id
_entity.type
_entity.pdbx_description
1 polymer ?
#
loop_
_entity_poly.entity_id
_entity_poly.type
_entity_poly.pdbx_seq_one_letter_code
_entity_poly.pdbx_strand_id
1 'polypeptide(L)'
;MSAIRTSLSILLGAVLGFAAVHAASPLASGTVSRADHAAAQKSAQDADIIRSLLVGEFAVQSGDSELAWKAFLTAAQKGRSAEAAGRAFDIAQEADNEEAADQALKVWTELDPNNRQVRLIKAEELFSQGKYDEAGELVKGLVQAARDPAGALDELGGMQQVAPAKDLFYHAFVKAAVDLKEDARAQLVLSELANRARMTPQAAMHASKAMDLAPDSPHVLMKGIDAEFQNDPKKAMKRLEDYLTRHPDSFELRLAYAKSLLRTGNGKKLDEQLKRLEEGRRDDAHSMMLLGMIAEEARLYERAELYYKRYLVLLSKAEKTALLPDTAYVRLGMVKLAQGDRKAAIEWLDRVEGGDKYEAARIKQAELLAESGSVDGACKVLRGIRTTDAKRKMSLDVACAELLLKTKQFTPALNVLIEALEAGPKDPELLYRTAILAVQQDRFKDAEKLFERFIAENPDNPNGWNSLGFLWVDRAMHLDKAERYLNKAMELSGGKDAAITDSLGWLRYRQGRLEEAESLVRKAQSAMPADTEIALHLAEILYVVGKTAEADSYIASVLEGEPNNTKAKELRHHRGPAK
;
A
#
# COMPACT_ATOMS: atom_id res chain seq x y z
N MET A 1 39.31 -10.18 9.62
CA MET A 1 40.42 -9.70 10.51
C MET A 1 41.63 -10.60 10.60
N SER A 2 41.62 -11.85 10.19
CA SER A 2 42.77 -12.78 10.24
C SER A 2 43.62 -12.75 8.96
N ALA A 3 43.06 -12.49 7.80
CA ALA A 3 43.77 -12.44 6.51
C ALA A 3 44.65 -11.17 6.32
N ILE A 4 44.28 -10.06 6.99
CA ILE A 4 44.98 -8.77 6.88
C ILE A 4 46.33 -8.79 7.65
N ARG A 5 46.45 -9.58 8.72
CA ARG A 5 47.71 -9.71 9.46
C ARG A 5 48.79 -10.49 8.73
N THR A 6 48.42 -11.40 7.84
CA THR A 6 49.40 -12.23 7.11
C THR A 6 50.02 -11.45 5.93
N SER A 7 49.28 -10.58 5.28
CA SER A 7 49.78 -9.74 4.17
C SER A 7 50.74 -8.64 4.63
N LEU A 8 50.48 -8.04 5.81
CA LEU A 8 51.37 -7.01 6.37
C LEU A 8 52.73 -7.57 6.81
N SER A 9 52.80 -8.82 7.30
CA SER A 9 54.04 -9.45 7.71
C SER A 9 54.95 -9.83 6.55
N ILE A 10 54.39 -10.12 5.38
CA ILE A 10 55.17 -10.44 4.17
C ILE A 10 55.73 -9.16 3.51
N LEU A 11 54.99 -8.06 3.53
CA LEU A 11 55.47 -6.76 2.99
C LEU A 11 56.53 -6.11 3.87
N LEU A 12 56.41 -6.19 5.21
CA LEU A 12 57.45 -5.66 6.11
C LEU A 12 58.76 -6.45 6.01
N GLY A 13 58.68 -7.75 5.77
CA GLY A 13 59.90 -8.60 5.59
C GLY A 13 60.65 -8.27 4.31
N ALA A 14 59.97 -7.84 3.24
CA ALA A 14 60.63 -7.47 1.98
C ALA A 14 61.29 -6.07 2.02
N VAL A 15 60.71 -5.14 2.82
CA VAL A 15 61.22 -3.75 2.92
C VAL A 15 62.47 -3.67 3.83
N LEU A 16 62.58 -4.51 4.87
CA LEU A 16 63.72 -4.50 5.77
C LEU A 16 64.96 -5.25 5.23
N GLY A 17 64.80 -6.11 4.24
CA GLY A 17 65.91 -6.81 3.60
C GLY A 17 66.72 -5.98 2.60
N PHE A 18 66.21 -4.85 2.11
CA PHE A 18 66.89 -4.02 1.09
C PHE A 18 67.63 -2.81 1.64
N ALA A 19 67.52 -2.48 2.91
CA ALA A 19 68.16 -1.30 3.52
C ALA A 19 69.57 -1.52 4.08
N ALA A 20 70.12 -2.73 3.98
CA ALA A 20 71.37 -3.07 4.66
C ALA A 20 72.64 -3.21 3.76
N VAL A 21 72.53 -2.86 2.48
CA VAL A 21 73.70 -2.87 1.62
C VAL A 21 73.78 -1.53 0.87
N HIS A 22 74.49 -0.60 1.34
CA HIS A 22 75.28 0.43 0.65
C HIS A 22 75.66 1.59 1.59
N ALA A 23 76.62 1.29 2.45
CA ALA A 23 77.48 2.33 3.02
C ALA A 23 78.94 1.92 2.79
N ALA A 24 79.64 2.76 2.13
CA ALA A 24 81.07 2.85 1.94
C ALA A 24 81.71 2.20 0.68
N SER A 25 81.94 3.10 -0.33
CA SER A 25 83.32 3.33 -0.82
C SER A 25 83.37 4.47 -1.83
N PRO A 26 84.51 5.20 -1.92
CA PRO A 26 84.56 6.51 -2.59
C PRO A 26 84.93 6.42 -4.06
N LEU A 27 84.41 7.37 -4.83
CA LEU A 27 84.85 8.00 -6.08
C LEU A 27 85.83 7.19 -6.97
N ALA A 28 85.27 6.56 -7.96
CA ALA A 28 85.94 6.34 -9.23
C ALA A 28 85.08 7.02 -10.32
N SER A 29 85.65 7.98 -11.03
CA SER A 29 85.11 8.64 -12.20
C SER A 29 85.04 7.63 -13.35
N GLY A 30 83.96 6.81 -13.36
CA GLY A 30 83.62 5.92 -14.44
C GLY A 30 82.34 6.38 -15.09
N THR A 31 82.30 6.51 -16.40
CA THR A 31 81.09 6.72 -17.20
C THR A 31 80.04 5.69 -16.79
N VAL A 32 78.97 6.19 -16.11
CA VAL A 32 77.83 5.35 -15.69
C VAL A 32 77.26 4.71 -16.97
N SER A 33 77.27 3.39 -17.01
CA SER A 33 76.81 2.65 -18.19
C SER A 33 75.32 2.86 -18.41
N ARG A 34 74.87 2.71 -19.64
CA ARG A 34 73.45 2.79 -20.01
C ARG A 34 72.60 1.76 -19.18
N ALA A 35 73.28 0.66 -18.77
CA ALA A 35 72.66 -0.37 -17.94
C ALA A 35 72.48 0.09 -16.47
N ASP A 36 73.44 0.85 -15.91
CA ASP A 36 73.33 1.38 -14.54
C ASP A 36 72.29 2.48 -14.43
N HIS A 37 72.14 3.31 -15.47
CA HIS A 37 71.06 4.29 -15.58
C HIS A 37 69.69 3.60 -15.67
N ALA A 38 69.56 2.53 -16.44
CA ALA A 38 68.32 1.78 -16.58
C ALA A 38 67.95 1.05 -15.25
N ALA A 39 68.95 0.51 -14.55
CA ALA A 39 68.74 -0.13 -13.22
C ALA A 39 68.32 0.90 -12.16
N ALA A 40 68.95 2.09 -12.14
CA ALA A 40 68.59 3.18 -11.24
C ALA A 40 67.20 3.74 -11.52
N GLN A 41 66.83 3.90 -12.78
CA GLN A 41 65.49 4.31 -13.18
C GLN A 41 64.42 3.29 -12.80
N LYS A 42 64.68 1.98 -12.97
CA LYS A 42 63.82 0.90 -12.56
C LYS A 42 63.63 0.87 -11.03
N SER A 43 64.70 1.00 -10.26
CA SER A 43 64.65 1.06 -8.79
C SER A 43 63.89 2.29 -8.29
N ALA A 44 63.99 3.44 -8.93
CA ALA A 44 63.22 4.63 -8.60
C ALA A 44 61.72 4.44 -8.92
N GLN A 45 61.41 3.79 -10.05
CA GLN A 45 60.04 3.46 -10.42
C GLN A 45 59.38 2.46 -9.43
N ASP A 46 60.13 1.41 -9.03
CA ASP A 46 59.68 0.42 -8.03
C ASP A 46 59.41 1.09 -6.66
N ALA A 47 60.28 2.03 -6.24
CA ALA A 47 60.08 2.81 -5.02
C ALA A 47 58.86 3.71 -5.08
N ASP A 48 58.54 4.32 -6.23
CA ASP A 48 57.32 5.12 -6.42
C ASP A 48 56.05 4.30 -6.41
N ILE A 49 56.07 3.09 -6.95
CA ILE A 49 54.96 2.14 -6.91
C ILE A 49 54.68 1.74 -5.44
N ILE A 50 55.71 1.30 -4.69
CA ILE A 50 55.59 0.93 -3.27
C ILE A 50 55.06 2.12 -2.46
N ARG A 51 55.55 3.32 -2.69
CA ARG A 51 55.08 4.54 -2.02
C ARG A 51 53.58 4.76 -2.29
N SER A 52 53.15 4.64 -3.53
CA SER A 52 51.76 4.83 -3.91
C SER A 52 50.85 3.78 -3.25
N LEU A 53 51.24 2.52 -3.20
CA LEU A 53 50.50 1.47 -2.51
C LEU A 53 50.37 1.73 -1.00
N LEU A 54 51.50 2.13 -0.33
CA LEU A 54 51.46 2.48 1.09
C LEU A 54 50.58 3.69 1.38
N VAL A 55 50.67 4.75 0.56
CA VAL A 55 49.81 5.92 0.69
C VAL A 55 48.34 5.50 0.53
N GLY A 56 48.03 4.64 -0.42
CA GLY A 56 46.67 4.13 -0.64
C GLY A 56 46.15 3.38 0.59
N GLU A 57 46.94 2.45 1.17
CA GLU A 57 46.51 1.71 2.36
C GLU A 57 46.35 2.61 3.61
N PHE A 58 47.23 3.58 3.81
CA PHE A 58 47.09 4.54 4.91
C PHE A 58 45.85 5.45 4.71
N ALA A 59 45.59 5.86 3.50
CA ALA A 59 44.39 6.66 3.17
C ALA A 59 43.11 5.87 3.42
N VAL A 60 43.05 4.59 3.06
CA VAL A 60 41.91 3.71 3.41
C VAL A 60 41.74 3.63 4.93
N GLN A 61 42.83 3.45 5.70
CA GLN A 61 42.75 3.37 7.16
C GLN A 61 42.30 4.68 7.81
N SER A 62 42.64 5.84 7.20
CA SER A 62 42.23 7.16 7.67
C SER A 62 40.85 7.62 7.17
N GLY A 63 40.21 6.84 6.30
CA GLY A 63 38.92 7.17 5.71
C GLY A 63 38.98 8.22 4.57
N ASP A 64 40.19 8.51 4.07
CA ASP A 64 40.37 9.42 2.93
C ASP A 64 40.26 8.66 1.60
N SER A 65 39.03 8.42 1.15
CA SER A 65 38.74 7.67 -0.06
C SER A 65 39.30 8.35 -1.32
N GLU A 66 39.37 9.69 -1.34
CA GLU A 66 39.88 10.44 -2.50
C GLU A 66 41.38 10.24 -2.69
N LEU A 67 42.16 10.33 -1.63
CA LEU A 67 43.57 10.03 -1.66
C LEU A 67 43.84 8.55 -1.95
N ALA A 68 43.00 7.66 -1.38
CA ALA A 68 43.18 6.21 -1.51
C ALA A 68 43.03 5.75 -2.98
N TRP A 69 41.92 6.07 -3.65
CA TRP A 69 41.73 5.61 -5.03
C TRP A 69 42.77 6.20 -5.99
N LYS A 70 43.15 7.49 -5.82
CA LYS A 70 44.21 8.13 -6.63
C LYS A 70 45.57 7.45 -6.46
N ALA A 71 45.91 7.09 -5.25
CA ALA A 71 47.15 6.43 -4.96
C ALA A 71 47.20 5.00 -5.55
N PHE A 72 46.15 4.21 -5.40
CA PHE A 72 46.05 2.90 -6.02
C PHE A 72 46.00 2.97 -7.54
N LEU A 73 45.31 3.94 -8.14
CA LEU A 73 45.29 4.14 -9.60
C LEU A 73 46.70 4.51 -10.13
N THR A 74 47.41 5.37 -9.42
CA THR A 74 48.80 5.72 -9.75
C THR A 74 49.70 4.49 -9.69
N ALA A 75 49.59 3.67 -8.67
CA ALA A 75 50.31 2.42 -8.53
C ALA A 75 49.98 1.43 -9.67
N ALA A 76 48.72 1.34 -10.05
CA ALA A 76 48.24 0.50 -11.13
C ALA A 76 48.86 0.92 -12.49
N GLN A 77 48.87 2.21 -12.78
CA GLN A 77 49.41 2.74 -14.04
C GLN A 77 50.96 2.59 -14.13
N LYS A 78 51.66 2.94 -13.06
CA LYS A 78 53.15 2.86 -13.02
C LYS A 78 53.63 1.41 -12.94
N GLY A 79 52.96 0.57 -12.11
CA GLY A 79 53.33 -0.80 -11.88
C GLY A 79 52.70 -1.81 -12.84
N ARG A 80 51.81 -1.37 -13.72
CA ARG A 80 50.96 -2.23 -14.56
C ARG A 80 50.26 -3.35 -13.74
N SER A 81 49.73 -2.95 -12.56
CA SER A 81 49.10 -3.89 -11.64
C SER A 81 47.59 -3.83 -11.82
N ALA A 82 47.00 -4.90 -12.34
CA ALA A 82 45.55 -5.07 -12.43
C ALA A 82 44.89 -5.12 -11.04
N GLU A 83 45.57 -5.68 -10.03
CA GLU A 83 45.10 -5.76 -8.65
C GLU A 83 44.94 -4.36 -8.02
N ALA A 84 45.95 -3.48 -8.24
CA ALA A 84 45.87 -2.10 -7.78
C ALA A 84 44.75 -1.31 -8.49
N ALA A 85 44.52 -1.58 -9.77
CA ALA A 85 43.43 -0.96 -10.52
C ALA A 85 42.04 -1.40 -10.00
N GLY A 86 41.88 -2.69 -9.70
CA GLY A 86 40.66 -3.22 -9.07
C GLY A 86 40.43 -2.62 -7.68
N ARG A 87 41.49 -2.47 -6.88
CA ARG A 87 41.38 -1.83 -5.56
C ARG A 87 40.98 -0.36 -5.65
N ALA A 88 41.50 0.38 -6.64
CA ALA A 88 41.10 1.77 -6.90
C ALA A 88 39.63 1.86 -7.30
N PHE A 89 39.16 0.92 -8.12
CA PHE A 89 37.75 0.82 -8.53
C PHE A 89 36.84 0.57 -7.31
N ASP A 90 37.14 -0.42 -6.49
CA ASP A 90 36.33 -0.77 -5.31
C ASP A 90 36.20 0.42 -4.35
N ILE A 91 37.31 1.14 -4.07
CA ILE A 91 37.32 2.32 -3.21
C ILE A 91 36.48 3.47 -3.81
N ALA A 92 36.57 3.68 -5.12
CA ALA A 92 35.79 4.72 -5.81
C ALA A 92 34.28 4.40 -5.78
N GLN A 93 33.91 3.14 -5.94
CA GLN A 93 32.53 2.65 -5.81
C GLN A 93 31.99 2.83 -4.38
N GLU A 94 32.77 2.42 -3.36
CA GLU A 94 32.40 2.60 -1.95
C GLU A 94 32.23 4.08 -1.56
N ALA A 95 32.92 4.99 -2.26
CA ALA A 95 32.84 6.45 -2.07
C ALA A 95 31.77 7.12 -2.93
N ASP A 96 30.96 6.36 -3.68
CA ASP A 96 29.91 6.85 -4.60
C ASP A 96 30.46 7.84 -5.65
N ASN A 97 31.73 7.63 -6.10
CA ASN A 97 32.42 8.47 -7.07
C ASN A 97 32.52 7.78 -8.44
N GLU A 98 31.47 7.97 -9.26
CA GLU A 98 31.34 7.33 -10.57
C GLU A 98 32.51 7.68 -11.51
N GLU A 99 32.96 8.94 -11.54
CA GLU A 99 34.06 9.37 -12.42
C GLU A 99 35.37 8.67 -12.07
N ALA A 100 35.68 8.53 -10.80
CA ALA A 100 36.85 7.81 -10.32
C ALA A 100 36.76 6.31 -10.61
N ALA A 101 35.58 5.70 -10.43
CA ALA A 101 35.32 4.30 -10.75
C ALA A 101 35.53 4.03 -12.24
N ASP A 102 35.03 4.89 -13.12
CA ASP A 102 35.22 4.77 -14.57
C ASP A 102 36.70 4.87 -14.98
N GLN A 103 37.44 5.79 -14.37
CA GLN A 103 38.88 5.92 -14.61
C GLN A 103 39.63 4.65 -14.18
N ALA A 104 39.32 4.10 -13.00
CA ALA A 104 39.95 2.91 -12.49
C ALA A 104 39.58 1.67 -13.34
N LEU A 105 38.31 1.54 -13.71
CA LEU A 105 37.81 0.45 -14.56
C LEU A 105 38.48 0.43 -15.93
N LYS A 106 38.70 1.61 -16.52
CA LYS A 106 39.41 1.74 -17.81
C LYS A 106 40.82 1.16 -17.69
N VAL A 107 41.58 1.58 -16.68
CA VAL A 107 42.94 1.08 -16.44
C VAL A 107 42.91 -0.42 -16.14
N TRP A 108 41.98 -0.88 -15.36
CA TRP A 108 41.84 -2.30 -15.04
C TRP A 108 41.55 -3.14 -16.27
N THR A 109 40.64 -2.66 -17.12
CA THR A 109 40.32 -3.30 -18.41
C THR A 109 41.51 -3.39 -19.37
N GLU A 110 42.33 -2.35 -19.42
CA GLU A 110 43.55 -2.34 -20.24
C GLU A 110 44.63 -3.33 -19.73
N LEU A 111 44.72 -3.50 -18.41
CA LEU A 111 45.73 -4.37 -17.78
C LEU A 111 45.31 -5.83 -17.75
N ASP A 112 44.06 -6.13 -17.49
CA ASP A 112 43.51 -7.48 -17.46
C ASP A 112 42.10 -7.55 -18.05
N PRO A 113 41.96 -7.56 -19.37
CA PRO A 113 40.67 -7.61 -20.06
C PRO A 113 39.91 -8.91 -19.86
N ASN A 114 40.59 -9.97 -19.39
CA ASN A 114 39.99 -11.28 -19.11
C ASN A 114 39.59 -11.46 -17.65
N ASN A 115 39.83 -10.46 -16.80
CA ASN A 115 39.39 -10.50 -15.42
C ASN A 115 37.88 -10.73 -15.33
N ARG A 116 37.47 -11.67 -14.45
CA ARG A 116 36.04 -12.01 -14.31
C ARG A 116 35.21 -10.80 -13.90
N GLN A 117 35.69 -9.99 -12.95
CA GLN A 117 34.95 -8.84 -12.43
C GLN A 117 34.86 -7.71 -13.47
N VAL A 118 35.94 -7.43 -14.19
CA VAL A 118 35.93 -6.48 -15.34
C VAL A 118 34.90 -6.89 -16.38
N ARG A 119 34.87 -8.18 -16.74
CA ARG A 119 33.90 -8.69 -17.73
C ARG A 119 32.45 -8.65 -17.22
N LEU A 120 32.23 -8.85 -15.91
CA LEU A 120 30.92 -8.70 -15.27
C LEU A 120 30.42 -7.27 -15.36
N ILE A 121 31.22 -6.30 -14.92
CA ILE A 121 30.88 -4.86 -14.96
C ILE A 121 30.60 -4.42 -16.39
N LYS A 122 31.44 -4.84 -17.33
CA LYS A 122 31.26 -4.51 -18.75
C LYS A 122 30.00 -5.14 -19.34
N ALA A 123 29.64 -6.36 -18.94
CA ALA A 123 28.40 -7.00 -19.40
C ALA A 123 27.17 -6.24 -18.87
N GLU A 124 27.18 -5.81 -17.61
CA GLU A 124 26.12 -5.03 -17.00
C GLU A 124 25.96 -3.65 -17.68
N GLU A 125 27.08 -2.95 -17.92
CA GLU A 125 27.11 -1.69 -18.66
C GLU A 125 26.52 -1.84 -20.08
N LEU A 126 26.94 -2.86 -20.82
CA LEU A 126 26.43 -3.14 -22.16
C LEU A 126 24.93 -3.45 -22.16
N PHE A 127 24.44 -4.19 -21.16
CA PHE A 127 23.00 -4.43 -21.02
C PHE A 127 22.23 -3.16 -20.71
N SER A 128 22.74 -2.29 -19.84
CA SER A 128 22.12 -1.00 -19.53
C SER A 128 22.06 -0.06 -20.74
N GLN A 129 23.08 -0.14 -21.61
CA GLN A 129 23.15 0.60 -22.90
C GLN A 129 22.30 -0.05 -24.02
N GLY A 130 21.68 -1.20 -23.78
CA GLY A 130 20.90 -1.93 -24.80
C GLY A 130 21.72 -2.68 -25.85
N LYS A 131 23.02 -2.93 -25.61
CA LYS A 131 23.94 -3.65 -26.51
C LYS A 131 23.93 -5.16 -26.22
N TYR A 132 22.78 -5.79 -26.46
CA TYR A 132 22.48 -7.17 -26.03
C TYR A 132 23.37 -8.24 -26.66
N ASP A 133 23.78 -8.10 -27.92
CA ASP A 133 24.62 -9.09 -28.58
C ASP A 133 26.05 -9.10 -28.02
N GLU A 134 26.63 -7.92 -27.81
CA GLU A 134 27.98 -7.79 -27.22
C GLU A 134 27.99 -8.27 -25.75
N ALA A 135 27.00 -7.88 -24.96
CA ALA A 135 26.82 -8.33 -23.59
C ALA A 135 26.64 -9.85 -23.52
N GLY A 136 25.84 -10.42 -24.41
CA GLY A 136 25.60 -11.87 -24.51
C GLY A 136 26.85 -12.69 -24.79
N GLU A 137 27.76 -12.20 -25.63
CA GLU A 137 29.06 -12.87 -25.88
C GLU A 137 29.96 -12.84 -24.63
N LEU A 138 29.97 -11.75 -23.87
CA LEU A 138 30.67 -11.70 -22.58
C LEU A 138 30.08 -12.69 -21.57
N VAL A 139 28.76 -12.72 -21.44
CA VAL A 139 28.04 -13.68 -20.57
C VAL A 139 28.38 -15.12 -20.96
N LYS A 140 28.33 -15.44 -22.26
CA LYS A 140 28.69 -16.76 -22.76
C LYS A 140 30.11 -17.17 -22.33
N GLY A 141 31.07 -16.29 -22.52
CA GLY A 141 32.44 -16.57 -22.12
C GLY A 141 32.61 -16.68 -20.59
N LEU A 142 31.84 -15.92 -19.79
CA LEU A 142 31.84 -16.04 -18.33
C LEU A 142 31.24 -17.38 -17.87
N VAL A 143 30.13 -17.81 -18.50
CA VAL A 143 29.47 -19.07 -18.23
C VAL A 143 30.38 -20.25 -18.58
N GLN A 144 31.00 -20.24 -19.78
CA GLN A 144 31.91 -21.29 -20.22
C GLN A 144 33.18 -21.44 -19.35
N ALA A 145 33.68 -20.33 -18.80
CA ALA A 145 34.86 -20.33 -17.92
C ALA A 145 34.54 -20.72 -16.47
N ALA A 146 33.28 -20.81 -16.07
CA ALA A 146 32.87 -21.10 -14.72
C ALA A 146 33.03 -22.60 -14.39
N ARG A 147 33.37 -22.91 -13.12
CA ARG A 147 33.37 -24.30 -12.60
C ARG A 147 31.96 -24.90 -12.54
N ASP A 148 30.96 -24.07 -12.28
CA ASP A 148 29.53 -24.40 -12.34
C ASP A 148 28.84 -23.46 -13.36
N PRO A 149 28.74 -23.84 -14.64
CA PRO A 149 28.18 -23.00 -15.68
C PRO A 149 26.71 -22.64 -15.46
N ALA A 150 25.90 -23.57 -14.95
CA ALA A 150 24.48 -23.30 -14.68
C ALA A 150 24.29 -22.34 -13.50
N GLY A 151 25.12 -22.45 -12.46
CA GLY A 151 25.14 -21.51 -11.34
C GLY A 151 25.62 -20.11 -11.76
N ALA A 152 26.63 -20.05 -12.64
CA ALA A 152 27.06 -18.76 -13.21
C ALA A 152 25.96 -18.11 -14.08
N LEU A 153 25.21 -18.89 -14.85
CA LEU A 153 24.10 -18.40 -15.63
C LEU A 153 23.00 -17.82 -14.74
N ASP A 154 22.72 -18.43 -13.59
CA ASP A 154 21.74 -17.94 -12.61
C ASP A 154 22.19 -16.62 -11.97
N GLU A 155 23.46 -16.55 -11.50
CA GLU A 155 24.06 -15.33 -10.95
C GLU A 155 23.94 -14.15 -11.93
N LEU A 156 24.36 -14.37 -13.19
CA LEU A 156 24.35 -13.37 -14.24
C LEU A 156 22.91 -12.94 -14.66
N GLY A 157 21.94 -13.83 -14.48
CA GLY A 157 20.54 -13.56 -14.76
C GLY A 157 19.96 -12.40 -13.94
N GLY A 158 20.58 -12.04 -12.82
CA GLY A 158 20.25 -10.85 -12.02
C GLY A 158 20.38 -9.54 -12.78
N MET A 159 21.28 -9.45 -13.75
CA MET A 159 21.48 -8.25 -14.60
C MET A 159 20.24 -7.87 -15.43
N GLN A 160 19.23 -8.73 -15.54
CA GLN A 160 17.96 -8.37 -16.19
C GLN A 160 17.27 -7.16 -15.56
N GLN A 161 17.58 -6.84 -14.32
CA GLN A 161 16.98 -5.69 -13.61
C GLN A 161 17.37 -4.35 -14.24
N VAL A 162 18.62 -4.22 -14.71
CA VAL A 162 19.15 -3.01 -15.34
C VAL A 162 18.93 -2.96 -16.85
N ALA A 163 18.52 -4.07 -17.48
CA ALA A 163 18.29 -4.15 -18.90
C ALA A 163 16.99 -3.45 -19.33
N PRO A 164 17.01 -2.48 -20.25
CA PRO A 164 15.83 -1.77 -20.75
C PRO A 164 14.81 -2.69 -21.43
N ALA A 165 15.27 -3.66 -22.23
CA ALA A 165 14.42 -4.63 -22.94
C ALA A 165 14.68 -6.06 -22.41
N LYS A 166 13.77 -6.56 -21.61
CA LYS A 166 13.90 -7.85 -20.92
C LYS A 166 13.81 -9.06 -21.86
N ASP A 167 13.11 -8.91 -22.98
CA ASP A 167 13.01 -9.90 -24.05
C ASP A 167 14.33 -10.07 -24.80
N LEU A 168 14.98 -8.98 -25.15
CA LEU A 168 16.30 -9.01 -25.79
C LEU A 168 17.37 -9.57 -24.85
N PHE A 169 17.30 -9.22 -23.55
CA PHE A 169 18.13 -9.82 -22.52
C PHE A 169 17.97 -11.35 -22.46
N TYR A 170 16.71 -11.82 -22.42
CA TYR A 170 16.43 -13.26 -22.44
C TYR A 170 17.04 -13.93 -23.68
N HIS A 171 16.91 -13.35 -24.87
CA HIS A 171 17.48 -13.91 -26.09
C HIS A 171 19.01 -13.97 -26.05
N ALA A 172 19.68 -12.97 -25.46
CA ALA A 172 21.13 -13.01 -25.24
C ALA A 172 21.53 -14.18 -24.32
N PHE A 173 20.76 -14.43 -23.27
CA PHE A 173 20.99 -15.56 -22.36
C PHE A 173 20.72 -16.93 -23.00
N VAL A 174 19.72 -17.04 -23.86
CA VAL A 174 19.52 -18.27 -24.66
C VAL A 174 20.73 -18.59 -25.52
N LYS A 175 21.34 -17.58 -26.17
CA LYS A 175 22.58 -17.74 -26.94
C LYS A 175 23.76 -18.12 -26.03
N ALA A 176 23.88 -17.49 -24.87
CA ALA A 176 24.95 -17.78 -23.89
C ALA A 176 24.86 -19.20 -23.30
N ALA A 177 23.65 -19.72 -23.13
CA ALA A 177 23.39 -21.04 -22.57
C ALA A 177 23.38 -22.17 -23.65
N VAL A 178 23.90 -21.93 -24.84
CA VAL A 178 23.82 -22.90 -25.96
C VAL A 178 24.39 -24.26 -25.62
N ASP A 179 25.43 -24.33 -24.79
CA ASP A 179 26.08 -25.57 -24.36
C ASP A 179 25.39 -26.22 -23.16
N LEU A 180 24.41 -25.56 -22.55
CA LEU A 180 23.67 -25.99 -21.37
C LEU A 180 22.23 -26.47 -21.68
N LYS A 181 21.97 -26.85 -22.92
CA LYS A 181 20.63 -27.26 -23.35
C LYS A 181 20.08 -28.46 -22.58
N GLU A 182 20.95 -29.36 -22.13
CA GLU A 182 20.60 -30.55 -21.39
C GLU A 182 20.88 -30.44 -19.87
N ASP A 183 21.04 -29.21 -19.36
CA ASP A 183 21.13 -28.92 -17.93
C ASP A 183 19.80 -28.38 -17.40
N ALA A 184 19.17 -29.11 -16.47
CA ALA A 184 17.88 -28.75 -15.91
C ALA A 184 17.88 -27.41 -15.16
N ARG A 185 18.99 -27.04 -14.49
CA ARG A 185 19.12 -25.77 -13.76
C ARG A 185 19.20 -24.60 -14.73
N ALA A 186 20.01 -24.74 -15.79
CA ALA A 186 20.11 -23.73 -16.84
C ALA A 186 18.75 -23.50 -17.53
N GLN A 187 17.99 -24.56 -17.79
CA GLN A 187 16.63 -24.44 -18.36
C GLN A 187 15.68 -23.72 -17.39
N LEU A 188 15.80 -23.92 -16.06
CA LEU A 188 15.02 -23.15 -15.09
C LEU A 188 15.37 -21.66 -15.09
N VAL A 189 16.65 -21.32 -15.18
CA VAL A 189 17.10 -19.91 -15.28
C VAL A 189 16.48 -19.26 -16.53
N LEU A 190 16.56 -19.92 -17.68
CA LEU A 190 15.95 -19.41 -18.92
C LEU A 190 14.43 -19.28 -18.81
N SER A 191 13.76 -20.21 -18.13
CA SER A 191 12.33 -20.11 -17.84
C SER A 191 12.01 -18.89 -17.00
N GLU A 192 12.80 -18.62 -15.95
CA GLU A 192 12.60 -17.46 -15.07
C GLU A 192 12.82 -16.13 -15.80
N LEU A 193 13.90 -16.04 -16.62
CA LEU A 193 14.18 -14.85 -17.44
C LEU A 193 13.07 -14.58 -18.46
N ALA A 194 12.56 -15.63 -19.12
CA ALA A 194 11.43 -15.51 -20.03
C ALA A 194 10.14 -15.06 -19.31
N ASN A 195 9.91 -15.58 -18.09
CA ASN A 195 8.75 -15.19 -17.29
C ASN A 195 8.81 -13.71 -16.86
N ARG A 196 9.98 -13.23 -16.41
CA ARG A 196 10.22 -11.81 -16.12
C ARG A 196 10.05 -10.91 -17.36
N ALA A 197 10.34 -11.44 -18.54
CA ALA A 197 10.11 -10.78 -19.82
C ALA A 197 8.66 -10.93 -20.33
N ARG A 198 7.75 -11.56 -19.58
CA ARG A 198 6.37 -11.85 -19.94
C ARG A 198 6.21 -12.72 -21.20
N MET A 199 7.20 -13.52 -21.50
CA MET A 199 7.24 -14.46 -22.64
C MET A 199 6.73 -15.83 -22.19
N THR A 200 5.44 -15.92 -21.87
CA THR A 200 4.83 -17.12 -21.26
C THR A 200 5.09 -18.43 -22.03
N PRO A 201 4.98 -18.50 -23.38
CA PRO A 201 5.27 -19.73 -24.10
C PRO A 201 6.72 -20.20 -23.95
N GLN A 202 7.69 -19.27 -23.98
CA GLN A 202 9.11 -19.57 -23.83
C GLN A 202 9.43 -20.01 -22.39
N ALA A 203 8.85 -19.32 -21.40
CA ALA A 203 8.98 -19.70 -20.01
C ALA A 203 8.48 -21.14 -19.78
N ALA A 204 7.31 -21.48 -20.30
CA ALA A 204 6.74 -22.82 -20.21
C ALA A 204 7.57 -23.87 -20.96
N MET A 205 8.12 -23.54 -22.13
CA MET A 205 8.99 -24.44 -22.92
C MET A 205 10.24 -24.81 -22.12
N HIS A 206 10.93 -23.83 -21.55
CA HIS A 206 12.13 -24.07 -20.75
C HIS A 206 11.81 -24.79 -19.44
N ALA A 207 10.72 -24.41 -18.75
CA ALA A 207 10.25 -25.10 -17.55
C ALA A 207 9.95 -26.57 -17.83
N SER A 208 9.20 -26.86 -18.91
CA SER A 208 8.88 -28.22 -19.31
C SER A 208 10.15 -29.03 -19.57
N LYS A 209 11.10 -28.45 -20.31
CA LYS A 209 12.39 -29.12 -20.59
C LYS A 209 13.19 -29.40 -19.33
N ALA A 210 13.25 -28.44 -18.39
CA ALA A 210 13.90 -28.65 -17.09
C ALA A 210 13.30 -29.84 -16.33
N MET A 211 11.96 -29.90 -16.28
CA MET A 211 11.24 -30.98 -15.59
C MET A 211 11.34 -32.32 -16.33
N ASP A 212 11.52 -32.34 -17.66
CA ASP A 212 11.78 -33.56 -18.42
C ASP A 212 13.20 -34.11 -18.17
N LEU A 213 14.17 -33.20 -17.98
CA LEU A 213 15.56 -33.56 -17.66
C LEU A 213 15.74 -34.04 -16.20
N ALA A 214 14.92 -33.56 -15.28
CA ALA A 214 15.00 -33.91 -13.86
C ALA A 214 13.61 -34.20 -13.25
N PRO A 215 12.90 -35.26 -13.71
CA PRO A 215 11.51 -35.53 -13.36
C PRO A 215 11.28 -35.88 -11.88
N ASP A 216 12.32 -36.31 -11.17
CA ASP A 216 12.27 -36.67 -9.75
C ASP A 216 12.91 -35.61 -8.83
N SER A 217 13.28 -34.46 -9.39
CA SER A 217 13.78 -33.34 -8.60
C SER A 217 12.63 -32.47 -8.08
N PRO A 218 12.34 -32.45 -6.76
CA PRO A 218 11.27 -31.61 -6.20
C PRO A 218 11.55 -30.13 -6.41
N HIS A 219 12.82 -29.72 -6.39
CA HIS A 219 13.24 -28.35 -6.63
C HIS A 219 12.89 -27.87 -8.06
N VAL A 220 13.21 -28.72 -9.06
CA VAL A 220 12.92 -28.39 -10.46
C VAL A 220 11.42 -28.33 -10.71
N LEU A 221 10.67 -29.27 -10.16
CA LEU A 221 9.21 -29.28 -10.24
C LEU A 221 8.60 -28.04 -9.58
N MET A 222 9.01 -27.69 -8.36
CA MET A 222 8.48 -26.52 -7.65
C MET A 222 8.72 -25.22 -8.39
N LYS A 223 9.89 -25.06 -9.01
CA LYS A 223 10.21 -23.86 -9.78
C LYS A 223 9.56 -23.80 -11.17
N GLY A 224 9.43 -24.94 -11.83
CA GLY A 224 8.95 -24.99 -13.23
C GLY A 224 7.44 -25.10 -13.39
N ILE A 225 6.76 -25.65 -12.38
CA ILE A 225 5.35 -26.03 -12.52
C ILE A 225 4.39 -24.87 -12.80
N ASP A 226 4.63 -23.70 -12.21
CA ASP A 226 3.78 -22.53 -12.42
C ASP A 226 3.87 -21.98 -13.83
N ALA A 227 5.07 -21.97 -14.43
CA ALA A 227 5.25 -21.56 -15.82
C ALA A 227 4.57 -22.54 -16.81
N GLU A 228 4.72 -23.86 -16.57
CA GLU A 228 4.01 -24.86 -17.38
C GLU A 228 2.50 -24.74 -17.19
N PHE A 229 2.01 -24.52 -15.97
CA PHE A 229 0.59 -24.37 -15.66
C PHE A 229 -0.05 -23.15 -16.35
N GLN A 230 0.66 -22.04 -16.48
CA GLN A 230 0.16 -20.86 -17.20
C GLN A 230 -0.09 -21.14 -18.68
N ASN A 231 0.68 -22.03 -19.30
CA ASN A 231 0.59 -22.37 -20.70
C ASN A 231 -0.27 -23.62 -20.95
N ASP A 232 -0.08 -24.68 -20.16
CA ASP A 232 -0.82 -25.95 -20.25
C ASP A 232 -1.15 -26.50 -18.85
N PRO A 233 -2.29 -26.06 -18.26
CA PRO A 233 -2.71 -26.53 -16.94
C PRO A 233 -2.87 -28.05 -16.85
N LYS A 234 -3.32 -28.71 -17.93
CA LYS A 234 -3.54 -30.16 -17.92
C LYS A 234 -2.23 -30.93 -17.84
N LYS A 235 -1.22 -30.50 -18.60
CA LYS A 235 0.11 -31.10 -18.58
C LYS A 235 0.77 -30.92 -17.21
N ALA A 236 0.73 -29.71 -16.67
CA ALA A 236 1.28 -29.41 -15.35
C ALA A 236 0.62 -30.26 -14.25
N MET A 237 -0.71 -30.35 -14.26
CA MET A 237 -1.47 -31.17 -13.30
C MET A 237 -1.09 -32.66 -13.40
N LYS A 238 -1.00 -33.21 -14.61
CA LYS A 238 -0.61 -34.61 -14.81
C LYS A 238 0.80 -34.86 -14.27
N ARG A 239 1.73 -33.97 -14.52
CA ARG A 239 3.11 -34.06 -14.02
C ARG A 239 3.19 -34.11 -12.48
N LEU A 240 2.38 -33.28 -11.80
CA LEU A 240 2.24 -33.34 -10.35
C LEU A 240 1.61 -34.64 -9.86
N GLU A 241 0.57 -35.15 -10.54
CA GLU A 241 -0.07 -36.43 -10.20
C GLU A 241 0.93 -37.59 -10.35
N ASP A 242 1.67 -37.62 -11.45
CA ASP A 242 2.67 -38.67 -11.75
C ASP A 242 3.82 -38.64 -10.69
N TYR A 243 4.28 -37.45 -10.32
CA TYR A 243 5.28 -37.29 -9.26
C TYR A 243 4.74 -37.77 -7.89
N LEU A 244 3.54 -37.32 -7.49
CA LEU A 244 2.93 -37.69 -6.20
C LEU A 244 2.54 -39.18 -6.11
N THR A 245 2.42 -39.87 -7.25
CA THR A 245 2.24 -41.31 -7.29
C THR A 245 3.54 -42.04 -6.90
N ARG A 246 4.69 -41.53 -7.34
CA ARG A 246 6.01 -42.08 -6.97
C ARG A 246 6.50 -41.60 -5.58
N HIS A 247 6.10 -40.38 -5.20
CA HIS A 247 6.55 -39.69 -3.97
C HIS A 247 5.35 -39.22 -3.12
N PRO A 248 4.57 -40.14 -2.51
CA PRO A 248 3.31 -39.82 -1.84
C PRO A 248 3.47 -38.91 -0.61
N ASP A 249 4.66 -38.86 -0.02
CA ASP A 249 4.93 -38.10 1.21
C ASP A 249 5.46 -36.67 0.95
N SER A 250 5.58 -36.27 -0.32
CA SER A 250 6.02 -34.91 -0.67
C SER A 250 4.95 -33.87 -0.33
N PHE A 251 5.10 -33.22 0.81
CA PHE A 251 4.16 -32.20 1.28
C PHE A 251 4.15 -30.98 0.35
N GLU A 252 5.30 -30.47 -0.01
CA GLU A 252 5.45 -29.23 -0.80
C GLU A 252 4.82 -29.38 -2.19
N LEU A 253 5.06 -30.49 -2.88
CA LEU A 253 4.49 -30.72 -4.21
C LEU A 253 3.01 -31.11 -4.15
N ARG A 254 2.56 -31.75 -3.06
CA ARG A 254 1.13 -31.98 -2.82
C ARG A 254 0.42 -30.64 -2.56
N LEU A 255 1.06 -29.71 -1.87
CA LEU A 255 0.54 -28.36 -1.67
C LEU A 255 0.47 -27.58 -3.00
N ALA A 256 1.50 -27.70 -3.86
CA ALA A 256 1.50 -27.11 -5.20
C ALA A 256 0.35 -27.70 -6.06
N TYR A 257 0.14 -29.02 -5.96
CA TYR A 257 -0.98 -29.68 -6.63
C TYR A 257 -2.33 -29.20 -6.11
N ALA A 258 -2.50 -29.07 -4.80
CA ALA A 258 -3.71 -28.54 -4.20
C ALA A 258 -4.02 -27.10 -4.67
N LYS A 259 -3.00 -26.24 -4.73
CA LYS A 259 -3.14 -24.87 -5.30
C LYS A 259 -3.53 -24.90 -6.79
N SER A 260 -2.99 -25.83 -7.56
CA SER A 260 -3.34 -26.00 -8.97
C SER A 260 -4.78 -26.49 -9.14
N LEU A 261 -5.25 -27.40 -8.26
CA LEU A 261 -6.65 -27.85 -8.22
C LEU A 261 -7.61 -26.73 -7.86
N LEU A 262 -7.21 -25.84 -6.95
CA LEU A 262 -7.97 -24.64 -6.60
C LEU A 262 -8.14 -23.72 -7.83
N ARG A 263 -7.05 -23.44 -8.56
CA ARG A 263 -7.06 -22.62 -9.78
C ARG A 263 -7.93 -23.19 -10.90
N THR A 264 -8.04 -24.51 -10.98
CA THR A 264 -8.87 -25.22 -11.98
C THR A 264 -10.30 -25.50 -11.51
N GLY A 265 -10.66 -25.14 -10.27
CA GLY A 265 -12.00 -25.32 -9.71
C GLY A 265 -12.36 -26.79 -9.40
N ASN A 266 -11.37 -27.70 -9.29
CA ASN A 266 -11.63 -29.11 -8.99
C ASN A 266 -11.74 -29.37 -7.48
N GLY A 267 -12.83 -28.90 -6.90
CA GLY A 267 -13.06 -28.94 -5.44
C GLY A 267 -13.03 -30.36 -4.84
N LYS A 268 -13.53 -31.39 -5.56
CA LYS A 268 -13.54 -32.77 -5.06
C LYS A 268 -12.13 -33.33 -4.89
N LYS A 269 -11.31 -33.26 -5.92
CA LYS A 269 -9.90 -33.68 -5.83
C LYS A 269 -9.12 -32.83 -4.83
N LEU A 270 -9.41 -31.53 -4.77
CA LEU A 270 -8.80 -30.63 -3.79
C LEU A 270 -9.09 -31.07 -2.35
N ASP A 271 -10.35 -31.39 -2.00
CA ASP A 271 -10.70 -31.89 -0.65
C ASP A 271 -9.91 -33.16 -0.29
N GLU A 272 -9.74 -34.08 -1.24
CA GLU A 272 -8.92 -35.27 -1.03
C GLU A 272 -7.44 -34.95 -0.75
N GLN A 273 -6.86 -33.97 -1.48
CA GLN A 273 -5.47 -33.55 -1.24
C GLN A 273 -5.30 -32.82 0.09
N LEU A 274 -6.28 -31.99 0.48
CA LEU A 274 -6.24 -31.29 1.77
C LEU A 274 -6.26 -32.28 2.95
N LYS A 275 -7.02 -33.36 2.87
CA LYS A 275 -7.01 -34.44 3.89
C LYS A 275 -5.62 -35.08 4.03
N ARG A 276 -5.00 -35.42 2.91
CA ARG A 276 -3.65 -36.01 2.92
C ARG A 276 -2.58 -35.04 3.45
N LEU A 277 -2.70 -33.76 3.14
CA LEU A 277 -1.83 -32.71 3.67
C LEU A 277 -2.00 -32.55 5.19
N GLU A 278 -3.26 -32.63 5.67
CA GLU A 278 -3.56 -32.61 7.11
C GLU A 278 -2.89 -33.79 7.83
N GLU A 279 -3.02 -35.01 7.32
CA GLU A 279 -2.44 -36.22 7.92
C GLU A 279 -0.94 -36.08 8.19
N GLY A 280 -0.19 -35.48 7.24
CA GLY A 280 1.25 -35.28 7.36
C GLY A 280 1.69 -34.13 8.26
N ARG A 281 0.81 -33.18 8.58
CA ARG A 281 1.14 -31.94 9.32
C ARG A 281 0.09 -31.53 10.35
N ARG A 282 -0.61 -32.50 10.92
CA ARG A 282 -1.75 -32.27 11.82
C ARG A 282 -1.41 -31.41 13.05
N ASP A 283 -0.17 -31.44 13.51
CA ASP A 283 0.28 -30.74 14.71
C ASP A 283 1.11 -29.47 14.39
N ASP A 284 1.11 -29.05 13.13
CA ASP A 284 1.75 -27.79 12.70
C ASP A 284 0.71 -26.69 12.49
N ALA A 285 0.77 -25.66 13.34
CA ALA A 285 -0.17 -24.55 13.31
C ALA A 285 -0.10 -23.77 11.97
N HIS A 286 1.10 -23.54 11.42
CA HIS A 286 1.23 -22.85 10.13
C HIS A 286 0.54 -23.62 8.99
N SER A 287 0.73 -24.94 8.95
CA SER A 287 0.05 -25.78 7.96
C SER A 287 -1.47 -25.71 8.14
N MET A 288 -1.99 -25.76 9.36
CA MET A 288 -3.43 -25.65 9.59
C MET A 288 -3.99 -24.30 9.12
N MET A 289 -3.30 -23.19 9.37
CA MET A 289 -3.71 -21.88 8.85
C MET A 289 -3.72 -21.87 7.31
N LEU A 290 -2.66 -22.35 6.68
CA LEU A 290 -2.53 -22.40 5.22
C LEU A 290 -3.62 -23.28 4.57
N LEU A 291 -3.86 -24.48 5.12
CA LEU A 291 -4.91 -25.38 4.62
C LEU A 291 -6.29 -24.76 4.79
N GLY A 292 -6.52 -24.05 5.90
CA GLY A 292 -7.74 -23.29 6.15
C GLY A 292 -7.98 -22.22 5.07
N MET A 293 -6.95 -21.47 4.70
CA MET A 293 -7.04 -20.44 3.66
C MET A 293 -7.35 -21.04 2.28
N ILE A 294 -6.71 -22.15 1.91
CA ILE A 294 -6.96 -22.85 0.64
C ILE A 294 -8.40 -23.40 0.61
N ALA A 295 -8.86 -23.98 1.71
CA ALA A 295 -10.22 -24.51 1.81
C ALA A 295 -11.27 -23.39 1.74
N GLU A 296 -11.03 -22.25 2.40
CA GLU A 296 -11.90 -21.08 2.35
C GLU A 296 -12.02 -20.52 0.92
N GLU A 297 -10.90 -20.35 0.22
CA GLU A 297 -10.87 -19.88 -1.16
C GLU A 297 -11.61 -20.84 -2.12
N ALA A 298 -11.50 -22.14 -1.85
CA ALA A 298 -12.23 -23.18 -2.57
C ALA A 298 -13.72 -23.27 -2.17
N ARG A 299 -14.19 -22.47 -1.24
CA ARG A 299 -15.53 -22.53 -0.63
C ARG A 299 -15.85 -23.88 0.06
N LEU A 300 -14.83 -24.61 0.47
CA LEU A 300 -14.95 -25.80 1.31
C LEU A 300 -15.05 -25.38 2.79
N TYR A 301 -16.14 -24.68 3.13
CA TYR A 301 -16.27 -23.94 4.38
C TYR A 301 -16.19 -24.83 5.64
N GLU A 302 -16.75 -26.04 5.62
CA GLU A 302 -16.65 -27.00 6.73
C GLU A 302 -15.18 -27.39 6.96
N ARG A 303 -14.42 -27.55 5.88
CA ARG A 303 -13.01 -27.88 5.93
C ARG A 303 -12.18 -26.68 6.45
N ALA A 304 -12.47 -25.49 5.96
CA ALA A 304 -11.82 -24.27 6.41
C ALA A 304 -12.04 -24.06 7.93
N GLU A 305 -13.28 -24.22 8.38
CA GLU A 305 -13.65 -24.13 9.80
C GLU A 305 -12.88 -25.14 10.66
N LEU A 306 -12.78 -26.39 10.21
CA LEU A 306 -12.02 -27.45 10.89
C LEU A 306 -10.56 -27.04 11.09
N TYR A 307 -9.91 -26.58 10.02
CA TYR A 307 -8.49 -26.21 10.06
C TYR A 307 -8.23 -24.97 10.91
N TYR A 308 -9.07 -23.93 10.82
CA TYR A 308 -8.91 -22.75 11.68
C TYR A 308 -9.15 -23.05 13.16
N LYS A 309 -10.11 -23.92 13.48
CA LYS A 309 -10.31 -24.39 14.87
C LYS A 309 -9.12 -25.21 15.36
N ARG A 310 -8.55 -26.07 14.52
CA ARG A 310 -7.35 -26.83 14.86
C ARG A 310 -6.16 -25.92 15.11
N TYR A 311 -5.97 -24.90 14.25
CA TYR A 311 -4.96 -23.85 14.45
C TYR A 311 -5.09 -23.23 15.86
N LEU A 312 -6.29 -22.81 16.25
CA LEU A 312 -6.53 -22.22 17.57
C LEU A 312 -6.21 -23.17 18.72
N VAL A 313 -6.55 -24.47 18.58
CA VAL A 313 -6.20 -25.51 19.57
C VAL A 313 -4.68 -25.68 19.68
N LEU A 314 -3.96 -25.63 18.57
CA LEU A 314 -2.49 -25.72 18.58
C LEU A 314 -1.86 -24.50 19.24
N LEU A 315 -2.39 -23.30 18.98
CA LEU A 315 -1.93 -22.06 19.64
C LEU A 315 -2.14 -22.11 21.16
N SER A 316 -3.29 -22.62 21.63
CA SER A 316 -3.60 -22.69 23.06
C SER A 316 -2.68 -23.64 23.84
N LYS A 317 -1.99 -24.55 23.14
CA LYS A 317 -1.03 -25.52 23.73
C LYS A 317 0.43 -25.04 23.65
N ALA A 318 0.70 -23.99 22.87
CA ALA A 318 2.04 -23.46 22.70
C ALA A 318 2.43 -22.54 23.87
N GLU A 319 3.49 -22.85 24.60
CA GLU A 319 3.96 -22.03 25.73
C GLU A 319 4.48 -20.66 25.31
N LYS A 320 5.07 -20.56 24.12
CA LYS A 320 5.55 -19.30 23.51
C LYS A 320 5.34 -19.38 21.99
N THR A 321 4.51 -18.49 21.45
CA THR A 321 4.33 -18.36 19.99
C THR A 321 4.22 -16.91 19.60
N ALA A 322 4.81 -16.55 18.44
CA ALA A 322 4.60 -15.26 17.79
C ALA A 322 3.29 -15.24 16.97
N LEU A 323 2.62 -16.39 16.84
CA LEU A 323 1.37 -16.51 16.10
C LEU A 323 0.20 -15.98 16.93
N LEU A 324 -0.66 -15.20 16.32
CA LEU A 324 -1.80 -14.56 16.96
C LEU A 324 -3.12 -15.25 16.53
N PRO A 325 -4.07 -15.42 17.46
CA PRO A 325 -5.37 -16.04 17.14
C PRO A 325 -6.27 -15.16 16.28
N ASP A 326 -6.06 -13.84 16.27
CA ASP A 326 -6.98 -12.85 15.68
C ASP A 326 -7.28 -13.12 14.20
N THR A 327 -6.26 -13.49 13.42
CA THR A 327 -6.46 -13.85 12.01
C THR A 327 -7.43 -15.02 11.86
N ALA A 328 -7.31 -16.05 12.70
CA ALA A 328 -8.23 -17.20 12.68
C ALA A 328 -9.63 -16.83 13.14
N TYR A 329 -9.76 -15.95 14.12
CA TYR A 329 -11.08 -15.46 14.56
C TYR A 329 -11.79 -14.69 13.44
N VAL A 330 -11.09 -13.77 12.76
CA VAL A 330 -11.65 -13.07 11.61
C VAL A 330 -12.05 -14.03 10.50
N ARG A 331 -11.16 -14.97 10.13
CA ARG A 331 -11.44 -15.98 9.10
C ARG A 331 -12.64 -16.86 9.44
N LEU A 332 -12.72 -17.34 10.68
CA LEU A 332 -13.89 -18.10 11.15
C LEU A 332 -15.18 -17.29 11.08
N GLY A 333 -15.12 -16.01 11.45
CA GLY A 333 -16.25 -15.10 11.29
C GLY A 333 -16.70 -14.98 9.83
N MET A 334 -15.75 -14.83 8.89
CA MET A 334 -16.07 -14.75 7.46
C MET A 334 -16.58 -16.07 6.89
N VAL A 335 -16.02 -17.20 7.29
CA VAL A 335 -16.50 -18.54 6.93
C VAL A 335 -17.94 -18.75 7.41
N LYS A 336 -18.25 -18.41 8.66
CA LYS A 336 -19.61 -18.50 9.22
C LYS A 336 -20.59 -17.60 8.48
N LEU A 337 -20.16 -16.40 8.11
CA LEU A 337 -20.98 -15.51 7.29
C LEU A 337 -21.27 -16.12 5.90
N ALA A 338 -20.27 -16.71 5.26
CA ALA A 338 -20.44 -17.38 3.97
C ALA A 338 -21.35 -18.62 4.05
N GLN A 339 -21.41 -19.28 5.21
CA GLN A 339 -22.36 -20.37 5.50
C GLN A 339 -23.77 -19.85 5.86
N GLY A 340 -23.99 -18.53 5.97
CA GLY A 340 -25.26 -17.92 6.37
C GLY A 340 -25.48 -17.84 7.89
N ASP A 341 -24.52 -18.28 8.70
CA ASP A 341 -24.60 -18.25 10.17
C ASP A 341 -24.06 -16.92 10.72
N ARG A 342 -24.90 -15.87 10.60
CA ARG A 342 -24.54 -14.53 11.09
C ARG A 342 -24.26 -14.49 12.58
N LYS A 343 -25.01 -15.28 13.37
CA LYS A 343 -24.83 -15.28 14.82
C LYS A 343 -23.43 -15.78 15.19
N ALA A 344 -23.05 -16.94 14.67
CA ALA A 344 -21.70 -17.45 14.89
C ALA A 344 -20.61 -16.53 14.31
N ALA A 345 -20.85 -15.85 13.18
CA ALA A 345 -19.93 -14.86 12.63
C ALA A 345 -19.66 -13.71 13.62
N ILE A 346 -20.71 -13.15 14.23
CA ILE A 346 -20.62 -12.10 15.24
C ILE A 346 -19.82 -12.57 16.45
N GLU A 347 -20.10 -13.80 16.93
CA GLU A 347 -19.41 -14.40 18.08
C GLU A 347 -17.91 -14.62 17.84
N TRP A 348 -17.51 -15.00 16.61
CA TRP A 348 -16.10 -15.14 16.26
C TRP A 348 -15.38 -13.79 16.12
N LEU A 349 -16.02 -12.80 15.52
CA LEU A 349 -15.47 -11.45 15.40
C LEU A 349 -15.31 -10.77 16.77
N ASP A 350 -16.19 -11.10 17.73
CA ASP A 350 -16.12 -10.58 19.10
C ASP A 350 -14.85 -11.02 19.85
N ARG A 351 -14.26 -12.14 19.48
CA ARG A 351 -13.03 -12.68 20.10
C ARG A 351 -11.76 -11.96 19.69
N VAL A 352 -11.81 -11.07 18.68
CA VAL A 352 -10.66 -10.26 18.28
C VAL A 352 -10.45 -9.14 19.29
N GLU A 353 -9.36 -9.22 20.08
CA GLU A 353 -9.14 -8.30 21.20
C GLU A 353 -8.13 -7.19 20.92
N GLY A 354 -7.31 -7.30 19.87
CA GLY A 354 -6.27 -6.33 19.56
C GLY A 354 -5.63 -6.49 18.18
N GLY A 355 -4.44 -5.89 18.01
CA GLY A 355 -3.68 -5.98 16.77
C GLY A 355 -4.27 -5.21 15.59
N ASP A 356 -3.69 -5.42 14.43
CA ASP A 356 -4.06 -4.76 13.16
C ASP A 356 -5.46 -5.15 12.64
N LYS A 357 -6.02 -6.26 13.10
CA LYS A 357 -7.34 -6.77 12.70
C LYS A 357 -8.48 -6.29 13.59
N TYR A 358 -8.17 -5.74 14.78
CA TYR A 358 -9.18 -5.41 15.80
C TYR A 358 -10.27 -4.48 15.29
N GLU A 359 -9.89 -3.32 14.76
CA GLU A 359 -10.85 -2.31 14.32
C GLU A 359 -11.73 -2.82 13.18
N ALA A 360 -11.13 -3.45 12.16
CA ALA A 360 -11.87 -4.00 11.03
C ALA A 360 -12.85 -5.10 11.47
N ALA A 361 -12.45 -5.95 12.41
CA ALA A 361 -13.33 -6.99 12.98
C ALA A 361 -14.52 -6.37 13.72
N ARG A 362 -14.28 -5.34 14.55
CA ARG A 362 -15.36 -4.64 15.29
C ARG A 362 -16.32 -3.91 14.36
N ILE A 363 -15.82 -3.24 13.33
CA ILE A 363 -16.68 -2.60 12.33
C ILE A 363 -17.53 -3.65 11.62
N LYS A 364 -16.95 -4.78 11.19
CA LYS A 364 -17.71 -5.86 10.56
C LYS A 364 -18.75 -6.48 11.51
N GLN A 365 -18.41 -6.65 12.77
CA GLN A 365 -19.33 -7.09 13.80
C GLN A 365 -20.53 -6.14 13.93
N ALA A 366 -20.27 -4.83 13.97
CA ALA A 366 -21.32 -3.82 14.06
C ALA A 366 -22.24 -3.82 12.84
N GLU A 367 -21.68 -3.95 11.62
CA GLU A 367 -22.47 -4.09 10.39
C GLU A 367 -23.43 -5.29 10.48
N LEU A 368 -22.93 -6.46 10.88
CA LEU A 368 -23.74 -7.68 11.01
C LEU A 368 -24.82 -7.56 12.08
N LEU A 369 -24.53 -6.89 13.19
CA LEU A 369 -25.51 -6.59 14.25
C LEU A 369 -26.60 -5.67 13.71
N ALA A 370 -26.25 -4.61 12.98
CA ALA A 370 -27.22 -3.69 12.38
C ALA A 370 -28.10 -4.39 11.33
N GLU A 371 -27.51 -5.21 10.44
CA GLU A 371 -28.25 -6.03 9.47
C GLU A 371 -29.20 -7.04 10.14
N SER A 372 -28.89 -7.48 11.35
CA SER A 372 -29.71 -8.38 12.15
C SER A 372 -30.79 -7.65 12.98
N GLY A 373 -30.88 -6.31 12.84
CA GLY A 373 -31.84 -5.47 13.55
C GLY A 373 -31.37 -5.01 14.94
N SER A 374 -30.16 -5.41 15.39
CA SER A 374 -29.60 -5.00 16.68
C SER A 374 -28.76 -3.70 16.52
N VAL A 375 -29.45 -2.59 16.27
CA VAL A 375 -28.78 -1.29 16.05
C VAL A 375 -28.08 -0.80 17.32
N ASP A 376 -28.69 -0.95 18.46
CA ASP A 376 -28.08 -0.59 19.75
C ASP A 376 -26.81 -1.41 20.03
N GLY A 377 -26.83 -2.72 19.68
CA GLY A 377 -25.66 -3.58 19.74
C GLY A 377 -24.55 -3.11 18.81
N ALA A 378 -24.89 -2.74 17.58
CA ALA A 378 -23.95 -2.18 16.59
C ALA A 378 -23.30 -0.89 17.10
N CYS A 379 -24.10 0.04 17.61
CA CYS A 379 -23.62 1.28 18.21
C CYS A 379 -22.69 1.04 19.41
N LYS A 380 -23.05 0.12 20.28
CA LYS A 380 -22.21 -0.26 21.43
C LYS A 380 -20.83 -0.77 20.98
N VAL A 381 -20.79 -1.57 19.92
CA VAL A 381 -19.54 -2.09 19.35
C VAL A 381 -18.73 -0.95 18.73
N LEU A 382 -19.31 -0.11 17.86
CA LEU A 382 -18.62 1.00 17.21
C LEU A 382 -18.01 1.98 18.23
N ARG A 383 -18.82 2.42 19.18
CA ARG A 383 -18.40 3.37 20.22
C ARG A 383 -17.41 2.77 21.23
N GLY A 384 -17.38 1.44 21.34
CA GLY A 384 -16.42 0.68 22.15
C GLY A 384 -15.08 0.44 21.49
N ILE A 385 -14.88 0.78 20.21
CA ILE A 385 -13.60 0.64 19.53
C ILE A 385 -12.56 1.54 20.19
N ARG A 386 -11.45 0.94 20.61
CA ARG A 386 -10.35 1.62 21.30
C ARG A 386 -9.52 2.41 20.28
N THR A 387 -9.49 3.73 20.42
CA THR A 387 -8.65 4.61 19.62
C THR A 387 -8.27 5.85 20.45
N THR A 388 -7.07 6.36 20.23
CA THR A 388 -6.58 7.63 20.81
C THR A 388 -6.75 8.79 19.83
N ASP A 389 -7.12 8.51 18.59
CA ASP A 389 -7.38 9.51 17.57
C ASP A 389 -8.79 10.06 17.71
N ALA A 390 -8.90 11.32 18.14
CA ALA A 390 -10.17 12.01 18.33
C ALA A 390 -11.01 12.12 17.04
N LYS A 391 -10.37 12.29 15.88
CA LYS A 391 -11.05 12.32 14.58
C LYS A 391 -11.64 10.94 14.26
N ARG A 392 -10.88 9.88 14.53
CA ARG A 392 -11.36 8.51 14.34
C ARG A 392 -12.50 8.19 15.28
N LYS A 393 -12.40 8.58 16.55
CA LYS A 393 -13.48 8.41 17.54
C LYS A 393 -14.77 9.07 17.08
N MET A 394 -14.68 10.31 16.63
CA MET A 394 -15.82 11.06 16.06
C MET A 394 -16.43 10.36 14.86
N SER A 395 -15.60 9.82 13.94
CA SER A 395 -16.09 9.06 12.77
C SER A 395 -16.88 7.81 13.17
N LEU A 396 -16.48 7.10 14.24
CA LEU A 396 -17.19 5.92 14.75
C LEU A 396 -18.53 6.31 15.41
N ASP A 397 -18.57 7.42 16.14
CA ASP A 397 -19.81 7.95 16.71
C ASP A 397 -20.79 8.40 15.60
N VAL A 398 -20.29 9.07 14.54
CA VAL A 398 -21.09 9.43 13.35
C VAL A 398 -21.65 8.18 12.66
N ALA A 399 -20.83 7.12 12.47
CA ALA A 399 -21.31 5.87 11.89
C ALA A 399 -22.44 5.23 12.74
N CYS A 400 -22.33 5.27 14.07
CA CYS A 400 -23.43 4.86 14.95
C CYS A 400 -24.69 5.71 14.73
N ALA A 401 -24.56 7.04 14.68
CA ALA A 401 -25.70 7.93 14.45
C ALA A 401 -26.37 7.68 13.11
N GLU A 402 -25.60 7.40 12.05
CA GLU A 402 -26.15 7.04 10.73
C GLU A 402 -26.99 5.74 10.76
N LEU A 403 -26.54 4.72 11.50
CA LEU A 403 -27.33 3.50 11.70
C LEU A 403 -28.66 3.80 12.42
N LEU A 404 -28.62 4.63 13.46
CA LEU A 404 -29.81 5.06 14.19
C LEU A 404 -30.77 5.86 13.28
N LEU A 405 -30.26 6.76 12.43
CA LEU A 405 -31.05 7.53 11.48
C LEU A 405 -31.74 6.62 10.45
N LYS A 406 -31.04 5.64 9.88
CA LYS A 406 -31.61 4.64 8.95
C LYS A 406 -32.78 3.87 9.57
N THR A 407 -32.75 3.65 10.87
CA THR A 407 -33.84 2.96 11.60
C THR A 407 -34.84 3.92 12.24
N LYS A 408 -34.81 5.20 11.86
CA LYS A 408 -35.71 6.25 12.35
C LYS A 408 -35.62 6.50 13.86
N GLN A 409 -34.50 6.18 14.48
CA GLN A 409 -34.22 6.46 15.89
C GLN A 409 -33.55 7.86 16.00
N PHE A 410 -34.30 8.90 15.66
CA PHE A 410 -33.76 10.25 15.48
C PHE A 410 -33.21 10.85 16.79
N THR A 411 -33.92 10.71 17.91
CA THR A 411 -33.49 11.26 19.21
C THR A 411 -32.20 10.61 19.72
N PRO A 412 -32.03 9.28 19.72
CA PRO A 412 -30.73 8.65 20.01
C PRO A 412 -29.61 9.10 19.06
N ALA A 413 -29.89 9.19 17.76
CA ALA A 413 -28.90 9.65 16.79
C ALA A 413 -28.42 11.08 17.10
N LEU A 414 -29.34 11.98 17.39
CA LEU A 414 -29.03 13.37 17.74
C LEU A 414 -28.15 13.45 18.99
N ASN A 415 -28.44 12.65 20.02
CA ASN A 415 -27.62 12.64 21.24
C ASN A 415 -26.18 12.18 20.94
N VAL A 416 -26.02 11.12 20.14
CA VAL A 416 -24.68 10.64 19.73
C VAL A 416 -23.91 11.69 18.95
N LEU A 417 -24.59 12.42 18.02
CA LEU A 417 -23.95 13.48 17.24
C LEU A 417 -23.52 14.68 18.11
N ILE A 418 -24.35 15.06 19.06
CA ILE A 418 -24.00 16.14 20.01
C ILE A 418 -22.76 15.76 20.82
N GLU A 419 -22.75 14.54 21.39
CA GLU A 419 -21.59 14.02 22.14
C GLU A 419 -20.32 13.94 21.26
N ALA A 420 -20.45 13.50 20.01
CA ALA A 420 -19.34 13.45 19.07
C ALA A 420 -18.75 14.83 18.75
N LEU A 421 -19.62 15.83 18.60
CA LEU A 421 -19.21 17.22 18.36
C LEU A 421 -18.58 17.89 19.59
N GLU A 422 -18.98 17.50 20.81
CA GLU A 422 -18.37 18.00 22.04
C GLU A 422 -16.96 17.44 22.29
N ALA A 423 -16.75 16.16 21.95
CA ALA A 423 -15.51 15.45 22.21
C ALA A 423 -14.51 15.45 21.04
N GLY A 424 -14.99 15.66 19.82
CA GLY A 424 -14.21 15.55 18.59
C GLY A 424 -13.61 16.86 18.09
N PRO A 425 -12.85 16.80 16.99
CA PRO A 425 -12.35 17.98 16.30
C PRO A 425 -13.49 18.83 15.72
N LYS A 426 -13.19 20.08 15.38
CA LYS A 426 -14.15 20.96 14.70
C LYS A 426 -14.54 20.38 13.34
N ASP A 427 -15.84 20.26 13.13
CA ASP A 427 -16.45 19.85 11.87
C ASP A 427 -17.68 20.73 11.60
N PRO A 428 -17.53 21.84 10.85
CA PRO A 428 -18.62 22.79 10.62
C PRO A 428 -19.80 22.17 9.89
N GLU A 429 -19.56 21.26 8.97
CA GLU A 429 -20.64 20.61 8.21
C GLU A 429 -21.48 19.70 9.11
N LEU A 430 -20.81 18.85 9.88
CA LEU A 430 -21.51 17.97 10.83
C LEU A 430 -22.25 18.80 11.90
N LEU A 431 -21.66 19.87 12.38
CA LEU A 431 -22.26 20.77 13.36
C LEU A 431 -23.56 21.39 12.82
N TYR A 432 -23.52 21.91 11.59
CA TYR A 432 -24.69 22.49 10.94
C TYR A 432 -25.81 21.45 10.68
N ARG A 433 -25.45 20.28 10.15
CA ARG A 433 -26.41 19.18 9.91
C ARG A 433 -27.05 18.68 11.20
N THR A 434 -26.28 18.61 12.28
CA THR A 434 -26.77 18.23 13.61
C THR A 434 -27.76 19.27 14.16
N ALA A 435 -27.49 20.55 13.95
CA ALA A 435 -28.40 21.64 14.33
C ALA A 435 -29.74 21.53 13.58
N ILE A 436 -29.71 21.29 12.28
CA ILE A 436 -30.93 21.06 11.47
C ILE A 436 -31.71 19.84 11.98
N LEU A 437 -31.02 18.72 12.27
CA LEU A 437 -31.66 17.55 12.85
C LEU A 437 -32.32 17.87 14.20
N ALA A 438 -31.69 18.69 15.02
CA ALA A 438 -32.27 19.12 16.29
C ALA A 438 -33.56 19.93 16.10
N VAL A 439 -33.62 20.80 15.08
CA VAL A 439 -34.86 21.51 14.69
C VAL A 439 -35.96 20.52 14.30
N GLN A 440 -35.62 19.54 13.43
CA GLN A 440 -36.57 18.51 12.97
C GLN A 440 -37.12 17.62 14.08
N GLN A 441 -36.39 17.52 15.19
CA GLN A 441 -36.78 16.73 16.37
C GLN A 441 -37.36 17.59 17.49
N ASP A 442 -37.78 18.82 17.21
CA ASP A 442 -38.32 19.80 18.15
C ASP A 442 -37.41 20.08 19.38
N ARG A 443 -36.10 19.76 19.25
CA ARG A 443 -35.08 20.03 20.28
C ARG A 443 -34.48 21.43 20.13
N PHE A 444 -35.31 22.44 20.21
CA PHE A 444 -34.96 23.82 19.85
C PHE A 444 -33.84 24.42 20.68
N LYS A 445 -33.73 24.07 21.97
CA LYS A 445 -32.64 24.51 22.84
C LYS A 445 -31.26 23.97 22.37
N ASP A 446 -31.24 22.74 21.89
CA ASP A 446 -30.03 22.14 21.35
C ASP A 446 -29.70 22.74 19.97
N ALA A 447 -30.71 22.94 19.13
CA ALA A 447 -30.54 23.60 17.83
C ALA A 447 -29.97 25.01 18.00
N GLU A 448 -30.51 25.80 18.94
CA GLU A 448 -30.02 27.16 19.24
C GLU A 448 -28.54 27.14 19.65
N LYS A 449 -28.15 26.27 20.59
CA LYS A 449 -26.74 26.14 21.02
C LYS A 449 -25.82 25.70 19.87
N LEU A 450 -26.26 24.76 19.05
CA LEU A 450 -25.47 24.27 17.93
C LEU A 450 -25.30 25.36 16.85
N PHE A 451 -26.36 26.12 16.53
CA PHE A 451 -26.25 27.27 15.61
C PHE A 451 -25.40 28.40 16.17
N GLU A 452 -25.53 28.73 17.49
CA GLU A 452 -24.64 29.72 18.14
C GLU A 452 -23.17 29.29 18.04
N ARG A 453 -22.88 28.01 18.29
CA ARG A 453 -21.52 27.45 18.13
C ARG A 453 -21.08 27.49 16.67
N PHE A 454 -21.97 27.14 15.70
CA PHE A 454 -21.63 27.22 14.28
C PHE A 454 -21.27 28.63 13.85
N ILE A 455 -22.03 29.64 14.28
CA ILE A 455 -21.77 31.06 14.01
C ILE A 455 -20.43 31.51 14.64
N ALA A 456 -20.16 31.08 15.86
CA ALA A 456 -18.91 31.41 16.54
C ALA A 456 -17.67 30.81 15.83
N GLU A 457 -17.80 29.62 15.30
CA GLU A 457 -16.74 28.93 14.57
C GLU A 457 -16.64 29.36 13.09
N ASN A 458 -17.73 29.87 12.49
CA ASN A 458 -17.85 30.23 11.07
C ASN A 458 -18.61 31.55 10.90
N PRO A 459 -18.09 32.69 11.39
CA PRO A 459 -18.83 33.95 11.44
C PRO A 459 -19.17 34.56 10.09
N ASP A 460 -18.43 34.18 9.04
CA ASP A 460 -18.64 34.66 7.67
C ASP A 460 -19.60 33.79 6.85
N ASN A 461 -20.13 32.71 7.43
CA ASN A 461 -21.09 31.84 6.77
C ASN A 461 -22.52 32.34 7.01
N PRO A 462 -23.26 32.82 5.99
CA PRO A 462 -24.59 33.38 6.14
C PRO A 462 -25.63 32.37 6.62
N ASN A 463 -25.43 31.06 6.35
CA ASN A 463 -26.40 30.02 6.69
C ASN A 463 -26.62 29.88 8.20
N GLY A 464 -25.56 29.98 9.01
CA GLY A 464 -25.70 29.92 10.47
C GLY A 464 -26.55 31.06 11.02
N TRP A 465 -26.28 32.28 10.58
CA TRP A 465 -27.06 33.47 10.95
C TRP A 465 -28.51 33.37 10.51
N ASN A 466 -28.77 32.91 9.26
CA ASN A 466 -30.11 32.73 8.73
C ASN A 466 -30.87 31.66 9.52
N SER A 467 -30.26 30.47 9.74
CA SER A 467 -30.97 29.36 10.38
C SER A 467 -31.34 29.67 11.83
N LEU A 468 -30.46 30.34 12.58
CA LEU A 468 -30.79 30.74 13.95
C LEU A 468 -31.81 31.88 13.98
N GLY A 469 -31.67 32.87 13.11
CA GLY A 469 -32.65 33.92 12.94
C GLY A 469 -34.04 33.39 12.58
N PHE A 470 -34.11 32.50 11.62
CA PHE A 470 -35.36 31.85 11.18
C PHE A 470 -35.98 30.99 12.30
N LEU A 471 -35.17 30.21 13.04
CA LEU A 471 -35.63 29.40 14.18
C LEU A 471 -36.40 30.29 15.20
N TRP A 472 -35.86 31.44 15.52
CA TRP A 472 -36.48 32.38 16.45
C TRP A 472 -37.76 32.99 15.86
N VAL A 473 -37.78 33.37 14.56
CA VAL A 473 -38.93 33.89 13.88
C VAL A 473 -40.08 32.87 13.84
N ASP A 474 -39.77 31.65 13.44
CA ASP A 474 -40.77 30.58 13.35
C ASP A 474 -41.46 30.31 14.70
N ARG A 475 -40.69 30.38 15.79
CA ARG A 475 -41.19 30.24 17.16
C ARG A 475 -41.73 31.50 17.80
N ALA A 476 -41.76 32.60 17.09
CA ALA A 476 -42.15 33.95 17.61
C ALA A 476 -41.33 34.32 18.86
N MET A 477 -40.07 33.96 18.90
CA MET A 477 -39.16 34.22 19.98
C MET A 477 -38.07 35.22 19.55
N HIS A 478 -37.62 36.07 20.45
CA HIS A 478 -36.46 36.97 20.23
C HIS A 478 -36.48 37.74 18.90
N LEU A 479 -37.63 38.22 18.42
CA LEU A 479 -37.80 38.82 17.09
C LEU A 479 -36.80 39.96 16.81
N ASP A 480 -36.45 40.77 17.81
CA ASP A 480 -35.43 41.82 17.67
C ASP A 480 -34.00 41.28 17.46
N LYS A 481 -33.68 40.13 18.05
CA LYS A 481 -32.40 39.44 17.79
C LYS A 481 -32.45 38.79 16.41
N ALA A 482 -33.54 38.13 16.09
CA ALA A 482 -33.76 37.51 14.79
C ALA A 482 -33.54 38.50 13.65
N GLU A 483 -34.10 39.73 13.77
CA GLU A 483 -33.90 40.77 12.77
C GLU A 483 -32.41 41.10 12.54
N ARG A 484 -31.65 41.25 13.63
CA ARG A 484 -30.19 41.48 13.51
C ARG A 484 -29.47 40.36 12.84
N TYR A 485 -29.81 39.10 13.17
CA TYR A 485 -29.17 37.92 12.63
C TYR A 485 -29.52 37.73 11.13
N LEU A 486 -30.78 37.91 10.76
CA LEU A 486 -31.20 37.82 9.37
C LEU A 486 -30.61 38.94 8.50
N ASN A 487 -30.51 40.16 9.03
CA ASN A 487 -29.82 41.27 8.35
C ASN A 487 -28.31 40.97 8.18
N LYS A 488 -27.64 40.36 9.18
CA LYS A 488 -26.27 39.95 9.05
C LYS A 488 -26.10 38.83 7.98
N ALA A 489 -27.01 37.87 7.96
CA ALA A 489 -27.02 36.85 6.92
C ALA A 489 -27.18 37.45 5.51
N MET A 490 -28.07 38.43 5.38
CA MET A 490 -28.32 39.16 4.12
C MET A 490 -27.07 39.94 3.68
N GLU A 491 -26.39 40.61 4.60
CA GLU A 491 -25.13 41.31 4.33
C GLU A 491 -24.04 40.32 3.81
N LEU A 492 -23.84 39.20 4.51
CA LEU A 492 -22.84 38.19 4.17
C LEU A 492 -23.13 37.49 2.84
N SER A 493 -24.40 37.33 2.46
CA SER A 493 -24.83 36.75 1.17
C SER A 493 -24.82 37.74 0.00
N GLY A 494 -24.43 38.99 0.24
CA GLY A 494 -24.45 40.05 -0.79
C GLY A 494 -25.83 40.50 -1.21
N GLY A 495 -26.85 40.30 -0.40
CA GLY A 495 -28.21 40.85 -0.59
C GLY A 495 -29.06 40.12 -1.62
N LYS A 496 -28.71 38.94 -2.09
CA LYS A 496 -29.36 38.23 -3.22
C LYS A 496 -29.91 36.84 -2.87
N ASP A 497 -29.69 36.34 -1.67
CA ASP A 497 -30.13 35.02 -1.26
C ASP A 497 -31.65 34.97 -1.07
N ALA A 498 -32.33 34.05 -1.76
CA ALA A 498 -33.77 33.92 -1.74
C ALA A 498 -34.29 33.36 -0.40
N ALA A 499 -33.60 32.37 0.18
CA ALA A 499 -34.00 31.79 1.45
C ALA A 499 -33.86 32.78 2.61
N ILE A 500 -32.80 33.62 2.60
CA ILE A 500 -32.65 34.70 3.57
C ILE A 500 -33.70 35.80 3.35
N THR A 501 -34.06 36.08 2.08
CA THR A 501 -35.11 37.04 1.73
C THR A 501 -36.48 36.55 2.23
N ASP A 502 -36.76 35.25 2.12
CA ASP A 502 -37.96 34.63 2.67
C ASP A 502 -37.99 34.73 4.20
N SER A 503 -36.89 34.37 4.88
CA SER A 503 -36.75 34.46 6.34
C SER A 503 -37.02 35.90 6.85
N LEU A 504 -36.53 36.93 6.14
CA LEU A 504 -36.85 38.32 6.44
C LEU A 504 -38.31 38.65 6.20
N GLY A 505 -38.90 38.14 5.11
CA GLY A 505 -40.33 38.29 4.83
C GLY A 505 -41.17 37.62 5.91
N TRP A 506 -40.81 36.43 6.36
CA TRP A 506 -41.47 35.72 7.45
C TRP A 506 -41.34 36.50 8.78
N LEU A 507 -40.18 37.11 9.05
CA LEU A 507 -40.02 38.03 10.19
C LEU A 507 -40.99 39.21 10.11
N ARG A 508 -41.13 39.88 8.96
CA ARG A 508 -42.10 41.00 8.76
C ARG A 508 -43.53 40.54 9.01
N TYR A 509 -43.87 39.33 8.53
CA TYR A 509 -45.18 38.75 8.82
C TYR A 509 -45.43 38.59 10.33
N ARG A 510 -44.49 38.00 11.06
CA ARG A 510 -44.57 37.82 12.52
C ARG A 510 -44.59 39.17 13.30
N GLN A 511 -44.06 40.21 12.72
CA GLN A 511 -44.13 41.60 13.25
C GLN A 511 -45.41 42.33 12.87
N GLY A 512 -46.32 41.71 12.07
CA GLY A 512 -47.56 42.34 11.60
C GLY A 512 -47.37 43.34 10.43
N ARG A 513 -46.18 43.38 9.81
CA ARG A 513 -45.83 44.28 8.68
C ARG A 513 -46.15 43.57 7.36
N LEU A 514 -47.46 43.38 7.11
CA LEU A 514 -47.97 42.49 6.07
C LEU A 514 -47.57 42.87 4.62
N GLU A 515 -47.56 44.19 4.30
CA GLU A 515 -47.16 44.64 2.96
C GLU A 515 -45.68 44.36 2.64
N GLU A 516 -44.81 44.58 3.63
CA GLU A 516 -43.39 44.27 3.49
C GLU A 516 -43.16 42.74 3.41
N ALA A 517 -43.89 42.00 4.23
CA ALA A 517 -43.82 40.52 4.22
C ALA A 517 -44.19 39.97 2.84
N GLU A 518 -45.32 40.39 2.30
CA GLU A 518 -45.76 39.96 0.96
C GLU A 518 -44.72 40.31 -0.12
N SER A 519 -44.20 41.55 -0.09
CA SER A 519 -43.20 41.99 -1.07
C SER A 519 -41.93 41.15 -1.04
N LEU A 520 -41.40 40.87 0.17
CA LEU A 520 -40.16 40.07 0.35
C LEU A 520 -40.36 38.62 -0.05
N VAL A 521 -41.45 37.97 0.41
CA VAL A 521 -41.69 36.55 0.10
C VAL A 521 -42.02 36.35 -1.38
N ARG A 522 -42.73 37.29 -2.04
CA ARG A 522 -42.87 37.26 -3.49
C ARG A 522 -41.56 37.35 -4.26
N LYS A 523 -40.64 38.20 -3.78
CA LYS A 523 -39.30 38.30 -4.36
C LYS A 523 -38.55 36.96 -4.20
N ALA A 524 -38.62 36.35 -3.02
CA ALA A 524 -38.00 35.04 -2.75
C ALA A 524 -38.63 33.94 -3.66
N GLN A 525 -39.97 33.88 -3.74
CA GLN A 525 -40.71 32.93 -4.56
C GLN A 525 -40.37 33.07 -6.05
N SER A 526 -40.20 34.31 -6.52
CA SER A 526 -39.79 34.55 -7.91
C SER A 526 -38.38 34.05 -8.22
N ALA A 527 -37.49 34.07 -7.23
CA ALA A 527 -36.10 33.57 -7.36
C ALA A 527 -36.02 32.04 -7.20
N MET A 528 -36.91 31.45 -6.40
CA MET A 528 -36.99 30.00 -6.16
C MET A 528 -38.42 29.48 -6.32
N PRO A 529 -38.94 29.39 -7.57
CA PRO A 529 -40.35 29.07 -7.82
C PRO A 529 -40.77 27.67 -7.38
N ALA A 530 -39.81 26.74 -7.29
CA ALA A 530 -40.06 25.34 -6.90
C ALA A 530 -39.93 25.10 -5.38
N ASP A 531 -39.59 26.12 -4.61
CA ASP A 531 -39.43 25.96 -3.16
C ASP A 531 -40.77 25.91 -2.47
N THR A 532 -41.08 24.77 -1.86
CA THR A 532 -42.33 24.47 -1.19
C THR A 532 -42.54 25.33 0.06
N GLU A 533 -41.48 25.59 0.84
CA GLU A 533 -41.58 26.36 2.08
C GLU A 533 -41.87 27.83 1.82
N ILE A 534 -41.17 28.42 0.85
CA ILE A 534 -41.42 29.81 0.41
C ILE A 534 -42.86 29.97 -0.15
N ALA A 535 -43.30 28.98 -0.95
CA ALA A 535 -44.67 28.97 -1.49
C ALA A 535 -45.72 28.92 -0.37
N LEU A 536 -45.51 28.15 0.67
CA LEU A 536 -46.40 28.07 1.83
C LEU A 536 -46.39 29.32 2.68
N HIS A 537 -45.23 29.95 2.90
CA HIS A 537 -45.15 31.26 3.57
C HIS A 537 -45.90 32.32 2.80
N LEU A 538 -45.72 32.37 1.47
CA LEU A 538 -46.46 33.30 0.63
C LEU A 538 -47.97 33.05 0.70
N ALA A 539 -48.42 31.81 0.61
CA ALA A 539 -49.84 31.45 0.67
C ALA A 539 -50.46 31.86 2.03
N GLU A 540 -49.75 31.66 3.14
CA GLU A 540 -50.20 32.04 4.48
C GLU A 540 -50.37 33.57 4.59
N ILE A 541 -49.38 34.34 4.13
CA ILE A 541 -49.44 35.80 4.10
C ILE A 541 -50.58 36.27 3.23
N LEU A 542 -50.76 35.68 2.04
CA LEU A 542 -51.85 36.03 1.10
C LEU A 542 -53.23 35.77 1.69
N TYR A 543 -53.45 34.74 2.46
CA TYR A 543 -54.69 34.52 3.19
C TYR A 543 -54.95 35.62 4.20
N VAL A 544 -53.94 36.04 4.97
CA VAL A 544 -54.10 37.12 5.97
C VAL A 544 -54.38 38.47 5.32
N VAL A 545 -53.83 38.77 4.15
CA VAL A 545 -54.08 40.01 3.41
C VAL A 545 -55.34 39.93 2.52
N GLY A 546 -56.08 38.80 2.56
CA GLY A 546 -57.37 38.65 1.85
C GLY A 546 -57.25 38.22 0.39
N LYS A 547 -56.08 37.88 -0.14
CA LYS A 547 -55.83 37.41 -1.52
C LYS A 547 -56.05 35.90 -1.65
N THR A 548 -57.22 35.44 -1.23
CA THR A 548 -57.54 34.01 -1.04
C THR A 548 -57.36 33.16 -2.31
N ALA A 549 -57.81 33.66 -3.48
CA ALA A 549 -57.71 32.91 -4.72
C ALA A 549 -56.25 32.64 -5.15
N GLU A 550 -55.37 33.61 -4.91
CA GLU A 550 -53.95 33.47 -5.19
C GLU A 550 -53.28 32.52 -4.21
N ALA A 551 -53.61 32.60 -2.92
CA ALA A 551 -53.14 31.65 -1.91
C ALA A 551 -53.53 30.21 -2.24
N ASP A 552 -54.81 29.97 -2.62
CA ASP A 552 -55.33 28.67 -3.05
C ASP A 552 -54.51 28.10 -4.23
N SER A 553 -54.04 28.95 -5.17
CA SER A 553 -53.22 28.53 -6.30
C SER A 553 -51.84 28.00 -5.87
N TYR A 554 -51.14 28.70 -4.95
CA TYR A 554 -49.87 28.23 -4.40
C TYR A 554 -50.05 26.91 -3.64
N ILE A 555 -51.07 26.81 -2.81
CA ILE A 555 -51.36 25.57 -2.06
C ILE A 555 -51.69 24.41 -3.02
N ALA A 556 -52.44 24.66 -4.11
CA ALA A 556 -52.74 23.63 -5.10
C ALA A 556 -51.47 23.13 -5.77
N SER A 557 -50.57 24.04 -6.18
CA SER A 557 -49.27 23.67 -6.76
C SER A 557 -48.40 22.84 -5.80
N VAL A 558 -48.34 23.22 -4.53
CA VAL A 558 -47.61 22.43 -3.52
C VAL A 558 -48.20 21.03 -3.36
N LEU A 559 -49.53 20.90 -3.29
CA LEU A 559 -50.20 19.61 -3.14
C LEU A 559 -50.18 18.74 -4.40
N GLU A 560 -49.95 19.31 -5.57
CA GLU A 560 -49.69 18.56 -6.80
C GLU A 560 -48.34 17.87 -6.74
N GLY A 561 -47.31 18.55 -6.28
CA GLY A 561 -45.95 17.98 -6.10
C GLY A 561 -45.83 17.10 -4.84
N GLU A 562 -46.44 17.52 -3.75
CA GLU A 562 -46.40 16.89 -2.44
C GLU A 562 -47.81 16.62 -1.89
N PRO A 563 -48.53 15.57 -2.35
CA PRO A 563 -49.93 15.31 -1.98
C PRO A 563 -50.16 15.09 -0.47
N ASN A 564 -49.11 14.77 0.27
CA ASN A 564 -49.14 14.52 1.72
C ASN A 564 -48.60 15.66 2.58
N ASN A 565 -48.31 16.84 2.00
CA ASN A 565 -47.83 17.98 2.74
C ASN A 565 -48.87 18.45 3.77
N THR A 566 -48.55 18.28 5.04
CA THR A 566 -49.47 18.54 6.17
C THR A 566 -49.77 20.03 6.30
N LYS A 567 -48.75 20.89 6.22
CA LYS A 567 -48.88 22.36 6.33
C LYS A 567 -49.76 22.92 5.21
N ALA A 568 -49.58 22.44 3.98
CA ALA A 568 -50.43 22.82 2.84
C ALA A 568 -51.91 22.44 3.04
N LYS A 569 -52.18 21.23 3.56
CA LYS A 569 -53.53 20.76 3.88
C LYS A 569 -54.20 21.58 4.98
N GLU A 570 -53.48 21.94 6.01
CA GLU A 570 -53.92 22.78 7.12
C GLU A 570 -54.25 24.19 6.65
N LEU A 571 -53.33 24.83 5.91
CA LEU A 571 -53.55 26.16 5.33
C LEU A 571 -54.78 26.19 4.41
N ARG A 572 -54.97 25.17 3.58
CA ARG A 572 -56.14 25.04 2.70
C ARG A 572 -57.45 24.89 3.49
N HIS A 573 -57.40 24.14 4.59
CA HIS A 573 -58.59 23.90 5.42
C HIS A 573 -59.02 25.14 6.19
N HIS A 574 -58.07 25.84 6.79
CA HIS A 574 -58.34 27.01 7.64
C HIS A 574 -58.39 28.33 6.86
N ARG A 575 -57.92 28.37 5.60
CA ARG A 575 -57.72 29.58 4.80
C ARG A 575 -57.03 30.72 5.58
N GLY A 576 -56.00 30.33 6.36
CA GLY A 576 -55.22 31.20 7.21
C GLY A 576 -54.35 30.37 8.17
N PRO A 577 -53.58 31.02 9.09
CA PRO A 577 -52.77 30.31 10.07
C PRO A 577 -53.65 29.40 10.95
N ALA A 578 -53.11 28.23 11.27
CA ALA A 578 -53.76 27.36 12.27
C ALA A 578 -53.84 28.08 13.61
N LYS A 579 -54.98 28.04 14.27
CA LYS A 579 -55.21 28.65 15.58
C LYS A 579 -54.42 28.00 16.67
#